data_0745cc27003746a481d0f28c6eeac953
#
_entry.id   0745cc27003746a481d0f28c6eeac953
#
_cell.length_a   1.000
_cell.length_b   1.000
_cell.length_c   1.000
_cell.angle_alpha   90.00
_cell.angle_beta   90.00
_cell.angle_gamma   90.00
#
_symmetry.space_group_name_H-M   'P 1'
#
loop_
_entity.id
_entity.type
_entity.pdbx_description
1 polymer ?
#
loop_
_entity_poly.entity_id
_entity_poly.type
_entity_poly.pdbx_seq_one_letter_code
_entity_poly.pdbx_strand_id
1 'polypeptide(L)'
;MVNTKNNARWRENERRMEAELLALLRDKSIERITVKEICERAHVNRSTFYAHFADIYDMLEQMESHLHEELMAAYKRLGGAGHMVFTSIVFLHHVRDHQFFYRSVLRTRRDFPLEQGFDEMMEEVVRPRCAAAGVTDEAEI
;
A
#
# COMPACT_ATOMS: atom_id res chain seq x y z
N MET A 1 13.71 22.37 -16.05
CA MET A 1 12.26 22.22 -16.26
C MET A 1 11.88 20.74 -16.14
N VAL A 2 11.08 20.41 -15.17
CA VAL A 2 10.53 19.06 -15.05
C VAL A 2 9.52 18.89 -16.18
N ASN A 3 9.76 17.90 -17.06
CA ASN A 3 8.89 17.63 -18.21
C ASN A 3 7.57 17.01 -17.73
N THR A 4 6.59 17.86 -17.43
CA THR A 4 5.29 17.48 -16.87
C THR A 4 4.53 16.46 -17.74
N LYS A 5 4.69 16.48 -19.05
CA LYS A 5 4.08 15.49 -19.96
C LYS A 5 4.72 14.10 -19.80
N ASN A 6 6.02 14.04 -19.56
CA ASN A 6 6.73 12.79 -19.34
C ASN A 6 6.35 12.17 -17.97
N ASN A 7 6.20 13.01 -16.94
CA ASN A 7 5.73 12.59 -15.63
C ASN A 7 4.28 12.07 -15.65
N ALA A 8 3.38 12.70 -16.38
CA ALA A 8 2.00 12.25 -16.49
C ALA A 8 1.89 10.89 -17.19
N ARG A 9 2.65 10.68 -18.29
CA ARG A 9 2.70 9.40 -19.00
C ARG A 9 3.36 8.31 -18.16
N TRP A 10 4.39 8.65 -17.40
CA TRP A 10 5.06 7.74 -16.47
C TRP A 10 4.07 7.19 -15.44
N ARG A 11 3.41 8.09 -14.70
CA ARG A 11 2.41 7.71 -13.69
C ARG A 11 1.21 6.95 -14.28
N GLU A 12 0.79 7.28 -15.49
CA GLU A 12 -0.30 6.58 -16.16
C GLU A 12 0.09 5.14 -16.50
N ASN A 13 1.30 4.89 -17.00
CA ASN A 13 1.80 3.55 -17.26
C ASN A 13 1.90 2.74 -15.96
N GLU A 14 2.41 3.33 -14.90
CA GLU A 14 2.52 2.72 -13.57
C GLU A 14 1.13 2.28 -13.07
N ARG A 15 0.16 3.19 -13.01
CA ARG A 15 -1.21 2.89 -12.59
C ARG A 15 -1.88 1.79 -13.42
N ARG A 16 -1.64 1.78 -14.73
CA ARG A 16 -2.19 0.74 -15.62
C ARG A 16 -1.60 -0.63 -15.30
N MET A 17 -0.30 -0.72 -15.11
CA MET A 17 0.37 -1.96 -14.73
C MET A 17 -0.10 -2.45 -13.35
N GLU A 18 -0.21 -1.56 -12.36
CA GLU A 18 -0.70 -1.86 -11.01
C GLU A 18 -2.15 -2.36 -11.03
N ALA A 19 -3.02 -1.72 -11.80
CA ALA A 19 -4.41 -2.15 -11.95
C ALA A 19 -4.51 -3.57 -12.56
N GLU A 20 -3.65 -3.90 -13.51
CA GLU A 20 -3.64 -5.24 -14.11
C GLU A 20 -3.05 -6.30 -13.17
N LEU A 21 -2.03 -5.95 -12.39
CA LEU A 21 -1.55 -6.85 -11.33
C LEU A 21 -2.65 -7.15 -10.31
N LEU A 22 -3.36 -6.13 -9.82
CA LEU A 22 -4.49 -6.32 -8.90
C LEU A 22 -5.61 -7.18 -9.51
N ALA A 23 -5.93 -6.98 -10.79
CA ALA A 23 -6.93 -7.80 -11.48
C ALA A 23 -6.49 -9.26 -11.57
N LEU A 24 -5.23 -9.52 -11.88
CA LEU A 24 -4.66 -10.87 -11.96
C LEU A 24 -4.61 -11.58 -10.60
N LEU A 25 -4.31 -10.84 -9.53
CA LEU A 25 -4.26 -11.36 -8.16
C LEU A 25 -5.64 -11.80 -7.61
N ARG A 26 -6.74 -11.41 -8.25
CA ARG A 26 -8.08 -11.94 -7.94
C ARG A 26 -8.21 -13.41 -8.31
N ASP A 27 -7.60 -13.81 -9.43
CA ASP A 27 -7.83 -15.11 -10.06
C ASP A 27 -6.69 -16.09 -9.81
N LYS A 28 -5.47 -15.60 -9.57
CA LYS A 28 -4.28 -16.45 -9.41
C LYS A 28 -3.26 -15.88 -8.44
N SER A 29 -2.37 -16.76 -7.96
CA SER A 29 -1.28 -16.38 -7.09
C SER A 29 -0.17 -15.66 -7.86
N ILE A 30 0.63 -14.85 -7.16
CA ILE A 30 1.68 -14.01 -7.74
C ILE A 30 2.72 -14.82 -8.52
N GLU A 31 3.04 -16.04 -8.07
CA GLU A 31 4.01 -16.94 -8.71
C GLU A 31 3.59 -17.37 -10.12
N ARG A 32 2.29 -17.26 -10.43
CA ARG A 32 1.72 -17.59 -11.74
C ARG A 32 1.55 -16.38 -12.64
N ILE A 33 1.84 -15.19 -12.15
CA ILE A 33 1.75 -13.94 -12.92
C ILE A 33 3.10 -13.69 -13.58
N THR A 34 3.08 -13.27 -14.84
CA THR A 34 4.29 -12.95 -15.59
C THR A 34 4.34 -11.50 -16.02
N VAL A 35 5.55 -10.95 -16.13
CA VAL A 35 5.77 -9.59 -16.68
C VAL A 35 5.14 -9.45 -18.07
N LYS A 36 5.25 -10.50 -18.90
CA LYS A 36 4.64 -10.52 -20.24
C LYS A 36 3.14 -10.27 -20.17
N GLU A 37 2.45 -10.98 -19.28
CA GLU A 37 1.00 -10.88 -19.12
C GLU A 37 0.57 -9.49 -18.63
N ILE A 38 1.27 -8.92 -17.65
CA ILE A 38 1.01 -7.55 -17.18
C ILE A 38 1.20 -6.55 -18.32
N CYS A 39 2.30 -6.67 -19.09
CA CYS A 39 2.59 -5.77 -20.21
C CYS A 39 1.53 -5.83 -21.31
N GLU A 40 1.09 -7.05 -21.68
CA GLU A 40 0.06 -7.25 -22.70
C GLU A 40 -1.28 -6.63 -22.28
N ARG A 41 -1.70 -6.86 -21.05
CA ARG A 41 -2.96 -6.32 -20.50
C ARG A 41 -2.92 -4.81 -20.28
N ALA A 42 -1.80 -4.29 -19.76
CA ALA A 42 -1.61 -2.86 -19.57
C ALA A 42 -1.29 -2.08 -20.85
N HIS A 43 -1.11 -2.78 -21.99
CA HIS A 43 -0.69 -2.20 -23.27
C HIS A 43 0.59 -1.38 -23.15
N VAL A 44 1.59 -1.93 -22.47
CA VAL A 44 2.94 -1.37 -22.37
C VAL A 44 3.96 -2.39 -22.88
N ASN A 45 5.14 -1.93 -23.26
CA ASN A 45 6.22 -2.84 -23.62
C ASN A 45 7.05 -3.24 -22.40
N ARG A 46 7.86 -4.29 -22.53
CA ARG A 46 8.71 -4.79 -21.44
C ARG A 46 9.73 -3.75 -20.95
N SER A 47 10.27 -2.93 -21.84
CA SER A 47 11.21 -1.88 -21.45
C SER A 47 10.54 -0.82 -20.58
N THR A 48 9.27 -0.52 -20.83
CA THR A 48 8.49 0.35 -19.96
C THR A 48 8.30 -0.28 -18.58
N PHE A 49 7.95 -1.57 -18.51
CA PHE A 49 7.83 -2.28 -17.23
C PHE A 49 9.13 -2.19 -16.42
N TYR A 50 10.26 -2.57 -17.04
CA TYR A 50 11.57 -2.58 -16.36
C TYR A 50 12.15 -1.19 -16.09
N ALA A 51 11.58 -0.14 -16.66
CA ALA A 51 11.88 1.23 -16.27
C ALA A 51 11.20 1.62 -14.93
N HIS A 52 10.07 0.99 -14.60
CA HIS A 52 9.32 1.24 -13.36
C HIS A 52 9.69 0.24 -12.24
N PHE A 53 9.83 -1.05 -12.58
CA PHE A 53 9.96 -2.14 -11.63
C PHE A 53 11.07 -3.10 -12.04
N ALA A 54 11.84 -3.59 -11.07
CA ALA A 54 12.86 -4.61 -11.32
C ALA A 54 12.22 -5.97 -11.69
N ASP A 55 11.14 -6.32 -11.00
CA ASP A 55 10.31 -7.50 -11.24
C ASP A 55 8.90 -7.33 -10.66
N ILE A 56 8.10 -8.40 -10.66
CA ILE A 56 6.73 -8.37 -10.12
C ILE A 56 6.72 -8.23 -8.60
N TYR A 57 7.73 -8.74 -7.90
CA TYR A 57 7.80 -8.64 -6.43
C TYR A 57 8.19 -7.22 -6.01
N ASP A 58 9.12 -6.57 -6.73
CA ASP A 58 9.44 -5.17 -6.55
C ASP A 58 8.21 -4.28 -6.81
N MET A 59 7.44 -4.59 -7.85
CA MET A 59 6.18 -3.92 -8.12
C MET A 59 5.18 -4.07 -6.95
N LEU A 60 5.04 -5.26 -6.39
CA LEU A 60 4.19 -5.52 -5.24
C LEU A 60 4.64 -4.72 -4.01
N GLU A 61 5.94 -4.62 -3.78
CA GLU A 61 6.55 -3.88 -2.68
C GLU A 61 6.33 -2.37 -2.81
N GLN A 62 6.46 -1.81 -4.01
CA GLN A 62 6.16 -0.40 -4.27
C GLN A 62 4.67 -0.10 -4.07
N MET A 63 3.78 -0.99 -4.52
CA MET A 63 2.34 -0.86 -4.27
C MET A 63 2.01 -0.91 -2.77
N GLU A 64 2.68 -1.76 -2.00
CA GLU A 64 2.54 -1.83 -0.54
C GLU A 64 2.93 -0.49 0.12
N SER A 65 4.05 0.09 -0.31
CA SER A 65 4.49 1.40 0.19
C SER A 65 3.47 2.50 -0.11
N HIS A 66 2.91 2.54 -1.32
CA HIS A 66 1.87 3.51 -1.69
C HIS A 66 0.59 3.33 -0.85
N LEU A 67 0.14 2.08 -0.64
CA LEU A 67 -1.03 1.80 0.18
C LEU A 67 -0.80 2.18 1.66
N HIS A 68 0.41 1.98 2.16
CA HIS A 68 0.81 2.43 3.49
C HIS A 68 0.74 3.96 3.60
N GLU A 69 1.31 4.70 2.64
CA GLU A 69 1.24 6.16 2.59
C GLU A 69 -0.21 6.67 2.55
N GLU A 70 -1.08 6.03 1.77
CA GLU A 70 -2.51 6.35 1.72
C GLU A 70 -3.20 6.15 3.07
N LEU A 71 -2.92 5.05 3.76
CA LEU A 71 -3.44 4.76 5.09
C LEU A 71 -2.98 5.80 6.11
N MET A 72 -1.68 6.13 6.13
CA MET A 72 -1.11 7.13 7.01
C MET A 72 -1.67 8.54 6.74
N ALA A 73 -1.88 8.88 5.46
CA ALA A 73 -2.53 10.14 5.09
C ALA A 73 -4.00 10.18 5.55
N ALA A 74 -4.71 9.04 5.51
CA ALA A 74 -6.07 8.94 6.04
C ALA A 74 -6.11 9.15 7.56
N TYR A 75 -5.18 8.56 8.31
CA TYR A 75 -5.05 8.80 9.75
C TYR A 75 -4.74 10.27 10.08
N LYS A 76 -3.82 10.90 9.36
CA LYS A 76 -3.47 12.31 9.56
C LYS A 76 -4.66 13.26 9.30
N ARG A 77 -5.47 12.97 8.27
CA ARG A 77 -6.71 13.75 8.00
C ARG A 77 -7.75 13.64 9.11
N LEU A 78 -7.84 12.49 9.75
CA LEU A 78 -8.77 12.24 10.87
C LEU A 78 -8.22 12.72 12.21
N GLY A 79 -7.02 13.27 12.24
CA GLY A 79 -6.17 13.61 13.37
C GLY A 79 -6.67 14.59 14.42
N GLY A 80 -7.94 14.98 14.40
CA GLY A 80 -8.54 15.80 15.45
C GLY A 80 -9.64 15.10 16.27
N ALA A 81 -10.16 13.98 15.82
CA ALA A 81 -11.29 13.30 16.47
C ALA A 81 -10.79 12.13 17.34
N GLY A 82 -10.52 12.40 18.58
CA GLY A 82 -9.95 11.57 19.61
C GLY A 82 -10.60 10.23 19.95
N HIS A 83 -10.78 9.30 19.00
CA HIS A 83 -11.26 7.98 19.36
C HIS A 83 -10.46 6.86 18.66
N MET A 84 -9.82 6.00 19.44
CA MET A 84 -9.14 4.76 19.02
C MET A 84 -10.04 3.87 18.14
N VAL A 85 -11.35 3.85 18.40
CA VAL A 85 -12.37 3.16 17.60
C VAL A 85 -12.38 3.66 16.14
N PHE A 86 -12.20 4.97 15.93
CA PHE A 86 -12.19 5.55 14.59
C PHE A 86 -10.97 5.12 13.78
N THR A 87 -9.82 4.99 14.42
CA THR A 87 -8.56 4.54 13.80
C THR A 87 -8.67 3.09 13.32
N SER A 88 -9.28 2.22 14.15
CA SER A 88 -9.53 0.82 13.78
C SER A 88 -10.51 0.68 12.62
N ILE A 89 -11.55 1.51 12.56
CA ILE A 89 -12.52 1.50 11.45
C ILE A 89 -11.85 1.90 10.13
N VAL A 90 -11.02 2.93 10.13
CA VAL A 90 -10.27 3.37 8.94
C VAL A 90 -9.36 2.26 8.43
N PHE A 91 -8.63 1.61 9.32
CA PHE A 91 -7.77 0.47 8.99
C PHE A 91 -8.58 -0.68 8.39
N LEU A 92 -9.68 -1.08 9.01
CA LEU A 92 -10.54 -2.16 8.51
C LEU A 92 -11.14 -1.85 7.14
N HIS A 93 -11.55 -0.61 6.90
CA HIS A 93 -12.02 -0.18 5.60
C HIS A 93 -10.91 -0.23 4.55
N HIS A 94 -9.72 0.24 4.89
CA HIS A 94 -8.56 0.18 3.98
C HIS A 94 -8.21 -1.26 3.61
N VAL A 95 -8.13 -2.18 4.58
CA VAL A 95 -7.87 -3.60 4.33
C VAL A 95 -8.98 -4.23 3.48
N ARG A 96 -10.25 -3.91 3.76
CA ARG A 96 -11.38 -4.41 2.96
C ARG A 96 -11.30 -3.93 1.51
N ASP A 97 -11.02 -2.65 1.31
CA ASP A 97 -10.99 -2.03 -0.02
C ASP A 97 -9.80 -2.55 -0.87
N HIS A 98 -8.73 -2.98 -0.20
CA HIS A 98 -7.53 -3.57 -0.83
C HIS A 98 -7.33 -5.07 -0.51
N GLN A 99 -8.41 -5.80 -0.20
CA GLN A 99 -8.36 -7.17 0.30
C GLN A 99 -7.57 -8.16 -0.60
N PHE A 100 -7.66 -8.01 -1.92
CA PHE A 100 -6.94 -8.90 -2.86
C PHE A 100 -5.44 -8.68 -2.82
N PHE A 101 -5.00 -7.44 -2.65
CA PHE A 101 -3.61 -7.08 -2.45
C PHE A 101 -3.08 -7.71 -1.15
N TYR A 102 -3.71 -7.43 -0.02
CA TYR A 102 -3.29 -7.96 1.29
C TYR A 102 -3.31 -9.49 1.33
N ARG A 103 -4.32 -10.13 0.73
CA ARG A 103 -4.37 -11.59 0.62
C ARG A 103 -3.16 -12.15 -0.12
N SER A 104 -2.67 -11.48 -1.16
CA SER A 104 -1.51 -11.92 -1.94
C SER A 104 -0.22 -11.72 -1.18
N VAL A 105 -0.05 -10.57 -0.53
CA VAL A 105 1.12 -10.26 0.29
C VAL A 105 1.24 -11.25 1.46
N LEU A 106 0.15 -11.52 2.17
CA LEU A 106 0.10 -12.47 3.28
C LEU A 106 0.41 -13.92 2.88
N ARG A 107 0.16 -14.30 1.63
CA ARG A 107 0.50 -15.63 1.11
C ARG A 107 1.95 -15.75 0.70
N THR A 108 2.56 -14.66 0.29
CA THR A 108 3.90 -14.62 -0.31
C THR A 108 4.99 -14.39 0.73
N ARG A 109 4.68 -13.65 1.79
CA ARG A 109 5.61 -13.31 2.87
C ARG A 109 5.20 -14.00 4.17
N ARG A 110 6.22 -14.52 4.90
CA ARG A 110 6.05 -14.96 6.29
C ARG A 110 6.01 -13.79 7.26
N ASP A 111 6.62 -12.68 6.89
CA ASP A 111 6.66 -11.46 7.68
C ASP A 111 5.46 -10.58 7.29
N PHE A 112 4.66 -10.24 8.29
CA PHE A 112 3.44 -9.50 8.07
C PHE A 112 3.78 -8.04 7.72
N PRO A 113 3.36 -7.50 6.56
CA PRO A 113 3.68 -6.13 6.18
C PRO A 113 3.16 -5.06 7.15
N LEU A 114 2.23 -5.44 8.03
CA LEU A 114 1.67 -4.59 9.07
C LEU A 114 2.59 -4.37 10.27
N GLU A 115 3.67 -5.16 10.45
CA GLU A 115 4.55 -4.97 11.60
C GLU A 115 5.21 -3.61 11.55
N GLN A 116 5.81 -3.26 10.43
CA GLN A 116 6.41 -1.95 10.22
C GLN A 116 5.37 -0.83 10.21
N GLY A 117 4.22 -1.03 9.55
CA GLY A 117 3.12 -0.08 9.53
C GLY A 117 2.42 0.04 10.88
N PHE A 118 2.39 -1.02 11.69
CA PHE A 118 1.89 -0.97 13.06
C PHE A 118 2.80 -0.14 13.96
N ASP A 119 4.09 -0.33 13.89
CA ASP A 119 5.07 0.44 14.67
C ASP A 119 5.01 1.92 14.31
N GLU A 120 4.96 2.29 13.03
CA GLU A 120 4.78 3.66 12.59
C GLU A 120 3.45 4.25 13.06
N MET A 121 2.35 3.48 12.98
CA MET A 121 1.05 3.89 13.48
C MET A 121 1.09 4.12 15.01
N MET A 122 1.75 3.25 15.76
CA MET A 122 1.92 3.41 17.20
C MET A 122 2.69 4.70 17.52
N GLU A 123 3.80 4.95 16.85
CA GLU A 123 4.65 6.12 17.12
C GLU A 123 4.03 7.44 16.63
N GLU A 124 3.48 7.47 15.41
CA GLU A 124 3.00 8.72 14.80
C GLU A 124 1.54 9.06 15.15
N VAL A 125 0.73 8.06 15.51
CA VAL A 125 -0.71 8.27 15.70
C VAL A 125 -1.16 7.94 17.13
N VAL A 126 -0.82 6.77 17.65
CA VAL A 126 -1.36 6.28 18.94
C VAL A 126 -0.67 6.97 20.11
N ARG A 127 0.67 6.91 20.21
CA ARG A 127 1.43 7.51 21.32
C ARG A 127 1.16 9.01 21.53
N PRO A 128 1.16 9.87 20.50
CA PRO A 128 0.85 11.29 20.68
C PRO A 128 -0.57 11.54 21.21
N ARG A 129 -1.52 10.70 20.81
CA ARG A 129 -2.92 10.81 21.27
C ARG A 129 -3.09 10.32 22.71
N CYS A 130 -2.44 9.24 23.08
CA CYS A 130 -2.41 8.74 24.46
C CYS A 130 -1.77 9.79 25.38
N ALA A 131 -0.65 10.37 24.99
CA ALA A 131 0.01 11.45 25.73
C ALA A 131 -0.91 12.68 25.89
N ALA A 132 -1.60 13.09 24.82
CA ALA A 132 -2.56 14.20 24.87
C ALA A 132 -3.78 13.89 25.76
N ALA A 133 -4.14 12.62 25.93
CA ALA A 133 -5.20 12.14 26.82
C ALA A 133 -4.72 11.88 28.26
N GLY A 134 -3.43 12.10 28.56
CA GLY A 134 -2.83 11.86 29.88
C GLY A 134 -2.43 10.42 30.16
N VAL A 135 -2.51 9.53 29.15
CA VAL A 135 -2.04 8.13 29.24
C VAL A 135 -0.57 8.09 28.88
N THR A 136 0.28 7.85 29.87
CA THR A 136 1.75 7.89 29.73
C THR A 136 2.44 6.57 30.08
N ASP A 137 1.69 5.59 30.60
CA ASP A 137 2.23 4.28 30.93
C ASP A 137 2.24 3.37 29.69
N GLU A 138 3.43 2.83 29.33
CA GLU A 138 3.55 1.89 28.21
C GLU A 138 2.74 0.59 28.41
N ALA A 139 2.37 0.25 29.62
CA ALA A 139 1.52 -0.90 29.92
C ALA A 139 0.02 -0.64 29.63
N GLU A 140 -0.39 0.62 29.44
CA GLU A 140 -1.76 1.03 29.15
C GLU A 140 -1.98 1.35 27.64
N ILE A 141 -0.91 1.41 26.83
CA ILE A 141 -0.94 1.63 25.39
C ILE A 141 -0.89 0.30 24.65
#